data_bac4d0bcdb6b6765e85fbf44c6d95b84
#
_entry.id   bac4d0bcdb6b6765e85fbf44c6d95b84
#
_cell.length_a   1.000
_cell.length_b   1.000
_cell.length_c   1.000
_cell.angle_alpha   90.00
_cell.angle_beta   90.00
_cell.angle_gamma   90.00
#
_symmetry.space_group_name_H-M   'P 1'
#
loop_
_entity.id
_entity.type
_entity.pdbx_description
1 polymer ?
#
loop_
_entity_poly.entity_id
_entity_poly.type
_entity_poly.pdbx_seq_one_letter_code
_entity_poly.pdbx_strand_id
1 'polypeptide(L)'
;MFSDERRDKILELLQNNGRVLAKELAELFELSIDSIRRDLTIMEEKGLLKRTHGGAIPISKVRNMPLPPELRYQDGSPHQNAISKFAASYIKENDTVFIGSAGIHYGMLKYLPEVPFTVVTNSIKVANTLKDRSALDVYLLGGKVKSSGSITDALANEFLRQFTLDICFVTGGGISKNGVSTATPEVAMLGRSAVEISKRTICLAPHEKLGIDFFVKEGPITDIDLLITDEEASMEAIEEIESKGVKVCIARVTDEDPLKKGIDQIHWPG
;
A
#
# COMPACT_ATOMS: atom_id res chain seq x y z
N MET A 1 18.99 -31.53 -5.64
CA MET A 1 17.68 -31.33 -4.96
C MET A 1 16.58 -31.88 -5.84
N PHE A 2 15.70 -32.75 -5.32
CA PHE A 2 14.58 -33.30 -6.08
C PHE A 2 13.55 -32.22 -6.40
N SER A 3 12.77 -32.44 -7.47
CA SER A 3 11.79 -31.42 -7.94
C SER A 3 10.71 -31.09 -6.90
N ASP A 4 10.29 -32.07 -6.09
CA ASP A 4 9.27 -31.81 -5.07
C ASP A 4 9.82 -31.00 -3.89
N GLU A 5 11.01 -31.32 -3.39
CA GLU A 5 11.69 -30.55 -2.35
C GLU A 5 11.93 -29.09 -2.80
N ARG A 6 12.26 -28.89 -4.07
CA ARG A 6 12.44 -27.55 -4.62
C ARG A 6 11.14 -26.77 -4.66
N ARG A 7 10.04 -27.40 -5.04
CA ARG A 7 8.71 -26.77 -5.05
C ARG A 7 8.25 -26.39 -3.64
N ASP A 8 8.51 -27.24 -2.64
CA ASP A 8 8.25 -26.91 -1.24
C ASP A 8 9.06 -25.70 -0.79
N LYS A 9 10.32 -25.62 -1.19
CA LYS A 9 11.16 -24.47 -0.88
C LYS A 9 10.71 -23.20 -1.60
N ILE A 10 10.22 -23.31 -2.84
CA ILE A 10 9.61 -22.19 -3.57
C ILE A 10 8.36 -21.69 -2.82
N LEU A 11 7.52 -22.59 -2.28
CA LEU A 11 6.34 -22.19 -1.49
C LEU A 11 6.74 -21.47 -0.19
N GLU A 12 7.76 -21.97 0.50
CA GLU A 12 8.28 -21.32 1.70
C GLU A 12 8.79 -19.90 1.39
N LEU A 13 9.60 -19.75 0.35
CA LEU A 13 10.10 -18.45 -0.11
C LEU A 13 8.95 -17.52 -0.52
N LEU A 14 7.95 -18.07 -1.21
CA LEU A 14 6.77 -17.34 -1.64
C LEU A 14 5.93 -16.83 -0.45
N GLN A 15 5.80 -17.65 0.60
CA GLN A 15 5.09 -17.26 1.83
C GLN A 15 5.84 -16.19 2.62
N ASN A 16 7.18 -16.29 2.67
CA ASN A 16 8.00 -15.35 3.42
C ASN A 16 8.17 -14.00 2.72
N ASN A 17 8.33 -14.02 1.40
CA ASN A 17 8.69 -12.84 0.61
C ASN A 17 7.48 -12.20 -0.12
N GLY A 18 6.31 -12.86 -0.12
CA GLY A 18 5.12 -12.39 -0.83
C GLY A 18 5.19 -12.54 -2.36
N ARG A 19 6.38 -12.76 -2.92
CA ARG A 19 6.63 -13.08 -4.34
C ARG A 19 7.95 -13.82 -4.50
N VAL A 20 8.11 -14.46 -5.64
CA VAL A 20 9.39 -15.03 -6.07
C VAL A 20 9.62 -14.69 -7.55
N LEU A 21 10.86 -14.35 -7.91
CA LEU A 21 11.25 -14.12 -9.30
C LEU A 21 11.91 -15.36 -9.88
N ALA A 22 11.53 -15.74 -11.09
CA ALA A 22 12.07 -16.92 -11.76
C ALA A 22 13.60 -16.85 -11.94
N LYS A 23 14.14 -15.63 -12.13
CA LYS A 23 15.58 -15.41 -12.25
C LYS A 23 16.30 -15.68 -10.93
N GLU A 24 15.80 -15.14 -9.81
CA GLU A 24 16.37 -15.34 -8.47
C GLU A 24 16.30 -16.82 -8.04
N LEU A 25 15.19 -17.48 -8.35
CA LEU A 25 15.04 -18.93 -8.09
C LEU A 25 16.01 -19.75 -8.95
N ALA A 26 16.24 -19.35 -10.20
CA ALA A 26 17.19 -20.03 -11.08
C ALA A 26 18.64 -19.94 -10.54
N GLU A 27 19.02 -18.77 -10.06
CA GLU A 27 20.31 -18.53 -9.41
C GLU A 27 20.42 -19.32 -8.09
N LEU A 28 19.40 -19.24 -7.23
CA LEU A 28 19.36 -19.90 -5.92
C LEU A 28 19.47 -21.43 -6.03
N PHE A 29 18.80 -22.02 -7.02
CA PHE A 29 18.76 -23.47 -7.21
C PHE A 29 19.77 -23.99 -8.23
N GLU A 30 20.58 -23.11 -8.82
CA GLU A 30 21.58 -23.43 -9.86
C GLU A 30 20.95 -24.17 -11.06
N LEU A 31 19.79 -23.67 -11.53
CA LEU A 31 19.03 -24.24 -12.63
C LEU A 31 18.78 -23.20 -13.74
N SER A 32 18.35 -23.71 -14.91
CA SER A 32 17.89 -22.83 -15.98
C SER A 32 16.57 -22.15 -15.59
N ILE A 33 16.38 -20.92 -16.06
CA ILE A 33 15.12 -20.17 -15.89
C ILE A 33 13.92 -20.97 -16.43
N ASP A 34 14.11 -21.75 -17.51
CA ASP A 34 13.05 -22.56 -18.10
C ASP A 34 12.66 -23.75 -17.22
N SER A 35 13.60 -24.30 -16.47
CA SER A 35 13.30 -25.31 -15.45
C SER A 35 12.44 -24.75 -14.33
N ILE A 36 12.77 -23.56 -13.84
CA ILE A 36 11.99 -22.86 -12.83
C ILE A 36 10.60 -22.49 -13.36
N ARG A 37 10.52 -21.94 -14.58
CA ARG A 37 9.23 -21.63 -15.21
C ARG A 37 8.32 -22.85 -15.32
N ARG A 38 8.90 -24.01 -15.61
CA ARG A 38 8.17 -25.28 -15.66
C ARG A 38 7.66 -25.71 -14.29
N ASP A 39 8.47 -25.56 -13.24
CA ASP A 39 8.03 -25.82 -11.87
C ASP A 39 6.89 -24.87 -11.46
N LEU A 40 7.04 -23.58 -11.72
CA LEU A 40 5.98 -22.60 -11.43
C LEU A 40 4.68 -22.90 -12.19
N THR A 41 4.76 -23.39 -13.43
CA THR A 41 3.57 -23.81 -14.21
C THR A 41 2.87 -25.00 -13.54
N ILE A 42 3.61 -26.04 -13.16
CA ILE A 42 3.05 -27.21 -12.46
C ILE A 42 2.43 -26.81 -11.12
N MET A 43 3.06 -25.88 -10.41
CA MET A 43 2.54 -25.40 -9.13
C MET A 43 1.26 -24.55 -9.30
N GLU A 44 1.17 -23.75 -10.35
CA GLU A 44 -0.04 -23.01 -10.72
C GLU A 44 -1.19 -23.95 -11.09
N GLU A 45 -0.93 -24.98 -11.93
CA GLU A 45 -1.91 -26.01 -12.29
C GLU A 45 -2.44 -26.78 -11.07
N LYS A 46 -1.59 -26.98 -10.05
CA LYS A 46 -1.97 -27.56 -8.76
C LYS A 46 -2.67 -26.60 -7.82
N GLY A 47 -2.85 -25.33 -8.22
CA GLY A 47 -3.47 -24.32 -7.40
C GLY A 47 -2.63 -23.92 -6.17
N LEU A 48 -1.30 -23.95 -6.24
CA LEU A 48 -0.40 -23.64 -5.12
C LEU A 48 0.12 -22.21 -5.14
N LEU A 49 0.13 -21.57 -6.31
CA LEU A 49 0.57 -20.21 -6.54
C LEU A 49 -0.10 -19.63 -7.81
N LYS A 50 0.02 -18.33 -8.02
CA LYS A 50 -0.35 -17.65 -9.26
C LYS A 50 0.92 -17.15 -9.96
N ARG A 51 1.10 -17.47 -11.24
CA ARG A 51 2.23 -16.99 -12.02
C ARG A 51 2.05 -15.54 -12.42
N THR A 52 3.18 -14.83 -12.52
CA THR A 52 3.33 -13.51 -13.11
C THR A 52 4.31 -13.58 -14.27
N HIS A 53 4.48 -12.47 -15.04
CA HIS A 53 5.44 -12.42 -16.16
C HIS A 53 6.88 -12.79 -15.77
N GLY A 54 7.30 -12.47 -14.55
CA GLY A 54 8.68 -12.67 -14.07
C GLY A 54 8.86 -13.75 -13.00
N GLY A 55 7.77 -14.34 -12.48
CA GLY A 55 7.86 -15.28 -11.35
C GLY A 55 6.51 -15.79 -10.88
N ALA A 56 6.26 -15.72 -9.57
CA ALA A 56 4.99 -16.13 -8.98
C ALA A 56 4.68 -15.32 -7.72
N ILE A 57 3.36 -15.22 -7.43
CA ILE A 57 2.79 -14.68 -6.21
C ILE A 57 1.95 -15.76 -5.51
N PRO A 58 1.71 -15.65 -4.20
CA PRO A 58 0.80 -16.56 -3.52
C PRO A 58 -0.58 -16.53 -4.17
N ILE A 59 -1.28 -17.66 -4.20
CA ILE A 59 -2.72 -17.57 -4.44
C ILE A 59 -3.29 -16.78 -3.27
N SER A 60 -3.82 -15.60 -3.57
CA SER A 60 -4.47 -14.81 -2.55
C SER A 60 -5.69 -15.61 -2.09
N LYS A 61 -5.56 -16.28 -0.95
CA LYS A 61 -6.77 -16.67 -0.22
C LYS A 61 -7.47 -15.37 0.08
N VAL A 62 -8.73 -15.25 -0.33
CA VAL A 62 -9.58 -14.08 -0.11
C VAL A 62 -9.50 -13.56 1.34
N ARG A 63 -9.01 -14.37 2.25
CA ARG A 63 -8.87 -14.13 3.70
C ARG A 63 -7.43 -14.26 4.20
N ASN A 64 -6.45 -13.72 3.50
CA ASN A 64 -5.10 -13.61 4.06
C ASN A 64 -5.09 -12.59 5.20
N MET A 65 -4.76 -13.05 6.40
CA MET A 65 -4.47 -12.14 7.51
C MET A 65 -3.16 -11.41 7.19
N PRO A 66 -3.14 -10.09 7.29
CA PRO A 66 -1.90 -9.34 7.09
C PRO A 66 -0.85 -9.77 8.11
N LEU A 67 0.43 -9.69 7.75
CA LEU A 67 1.55 -9.89 8.67
C LEU A 67 1.36 -9.07 9.95
N PRO A 68 1.86 -9.55 11.10
CA PRO A 68 1.90 -8.77 12.34
C PRO A 68 2.48 -7.37 12.10
N PRO A 69 1.98 -6.33 12.77
CA PRO A 69 2.40 -4.94 12.52
C PRO A 69 3.91 -4.72 12.63
N GLU A 70 4.56 -5.46 13.55
CA GLU A 70 6.00 -5.42 13.80
C GLU A 70 6.82 -5.87 12.58
N LEU A 71 6.23 -6.74 11.74
CA LEU A 71 6.88 -7.29 10.55
C LEU A 71 6.49 -6.57 9.26
N ARG A 72 5.48 -5.67 9.30
CA ARG A 72 4.99 -4.98 8.09
C ARG A 72 5.88 -3.84 7.62
N TYR A 73 6.56 -3.19 8.54
CA TYR A 73 7.39 -2.03 8.24
C TYR A 73 8.45 -1.89 9.34
N GLN A 74 9.67 -2.30 9.07
CA GLN A 74 10.83 -2.00 9.93
C GLN A 74 11.43 -0.65 9.50
N ASP A 75 12.06 -0.58 8.32
CA ASP A 75 12.60 0.67 7.74
C ASP A 75 12.04 0.96 6.34
N GLY A 76 11.18 0.10 5.83
CA GLY A 76 10.64 0.10 4.47
C GLY A 76 11.66 -0.36 3.43
N SER A 77 11.18 -0.93 2.34
CA SER A 77 12.02 -1.17 1.17
C SER A 77 12.37 0.16 0.49
N PRO A 78 13.41 0.23 -0.35
CA PRO A 78 13.69 1.42 -1.16
C PRO A 78 12.47 1.91 -1.95
N HIS A 79 11.70 0.99 -2.53
CA HIS A 79 10.47 1.28 -3.28
C HIS A 79 9.37 1.87 -2.40
N GLN A 80 9.12 1.28 -1.22
CA GLN A 80 8.16 1.83 -0.25
C GLN A 80 8.57 3.22 0.23
N ASN A 81 9.85 3.46 0.43
CA ASN A 81 10.39 4.78 0.81
C ASN A 81 10.23 5.80 -0.32
N ALA A 82 10.42 5.42 -1.59
CA ALA A 82 10.19 6.29 -2.74
C ALA A 82 8.71 6.70 -2.84
N ILE A 83 7.76 5.75 -2.71
CA ILE A 83 6.32 6.05 -2.67
C ILE A 83 6.00 7.00 -1.50
N SER A 84 6.52 6.70 -0.29
CA SER A 84 6.27 7.49 0.91
C SER A 84 6.78 8.93 0.78
N LYS A 85 7.97 9.12 0.22
CA LYS A 85 8.58 10.43 -0.05
C LYS A 85 7.75 11.21 -1.07
N PHE A 86 7.36 10.55 -2.16
CA PHE A 86 6.55 11.15 -3.20
C PHE A 86 5.18 11.58 -2.66
N ALA A 87 4.52 10.72 -1.88
CA ALA A 87 3.24 11.03 -1.25
C ALA A 87 3.31 12.22 -0.30
N ALA A 88 4.33 12.28 0.56
CA ALA A 88 4.51 13.37 1.51
C ALA A 88 4.67 14.74 0.83
N SER A 89 5.19 14.78 -0.40
CA SER A 89 5.37 16.03 -1.16
C SER A 89 4.05 16.69 -1.60
N TYR A 90 2.92 15.97 -1.54
CA TYR A 90 1.60 16.55 -1.83
C TYR A 90 1.02 17.36 -0.68
N ILE A 91 1.57 17.25 0.53
CA ILE A 91 1.09 18.00 1.70
C ILE A 91 1.58 19.44 1.60
N LYS A 92 0.64 20.38 1.73
CA LYS A 92 0.90 21.81 1.70
C LYS A 92 0.63 22.44 3.07
N GLU A 93 1.09 23.66 3.22
CA GLU A 93 0.80 24.48 4.39
C GLU A 93 -0.73 24.62 4.60
N ASN A 94 -1.16 24.41 5.85
CA ASN A 94 -2.55 24.45 6.30
C ASN A 94 -3.46 23.33 5.77
N ASP A 95 -2.94 22.31 5.08
CA ASP A 95 -3.74 21.12 4.74
C ASP A 95 -4.18 20.38 6.02
N THR A 96 -5.36 19.76 5.97
CA THR A 96 -5.83 18.78 6.93
C THR A 96 -5.72 17.40 6.28
N VAL A 97 -4.85 16.53 6.81
CA VAL A 97 -4.53 15.25 6.18
C VAL A 97 -4.88 14.05 7.06
N PHE A 98 -5.39 12.98 6.46
CA PHE A 98 -5.52 11.70 7.15
C PHE A 98 -4.32 10.81 6.84
N ILE A 99 -3.63 10.37 7.91
CA ILE A 99 -2.53 9.42 7.84
C ILE A 99 -2.91 8.20 8.69
N GLY A 100 -3.16 7.07 8.05
CA GLY A 100 -3.60 5.84 8.70
C GLY A 100 -2.50 5.05 9.39
N SER A 101 -2.83 3.81 9.79
CA SER A 101 -1.97 2.91 10.56
C SER A 101 -1.24 1.84 9.73
N ALA A 102 -1.18 1.98 8.41
CA ALA A 102 -0.45 1.04 7.57
C ALA A 102 1.07 1.31 7.58
N GLY A 103 1.87 0.28 7.29
CA GLY A 103 3.33 0.41 7.28
C GLY A 103 3.83 1.53 6.38
N ILE A 104 3.28 1.65 5.16
CA ILE A 104 3.69 2.69 4.22
C ILE A 104 3.41 4.11 4.75
N HIS A 105 2.36 4.29 5.56
CA HIS A 105 2.08 5.56 6.23
C HIS A 105 3.15 5.91 7.27
N TYR A 106 3.71 4.91 7.96
CA TYR A 106 4.84 5.14 8.87
C TYR A 106 6.09 5.61 8.11
N GLY A 107 6.29 5.12 6.89
CA GLY A 107 7.34 5.59 6.00
C GLY A 107 7.23 7.06 5.67
N MET A 108 6.01 7.56 5.45
CA MET A 108 5.78 8.98 5.15
C MET A 108 6.26 9.91 6.26
N LEU A 109 6.23 9.47 7.53
CA LEU A 109 6.60 10.32 8.67
C LEU A 109 8.03 10.85 8.61
N LYS A 110 8.92 10.16 7.87
CA LYS A 110 10.31 10.56 7.63
C LYS A 110 10.44 11.75 6.67
N TYR A 111 9.42 11.95 5.80
CA TYR A 111 9.47 12.86 4.66
C TYR A 111 8.42 13.98 4.75
N LEU A 112 7.68 14.06 5.87
CA LEU A 112 6.68 15.12 6.06
C LEU A 112 7.33 16.51 5.98
N PRO A 113 6.70 17.47 5.29
CA PRO A 113 7.24 18.80 5.15
C PRO A 113 7.31 19.55 6.50
N GLU A 114 8.19 20.52 6.56
CA GLU A 114 8.41 21.38 7.75
C GLU A 114 7.53 22.64 7.71
N VAL A 115 6.27 22.48 7.29
CA VAL A 115 5.27 23.56 7.26
C VAL A 115 4.13 23.25 8.23
N PRO A 116 3.38 24.23 8.71
CA PRO A 116 2.19 23.98 9.53
C PRO A 116 1.12 23.24 8.75
N PHE A 117 0.61 22.13 9.31
CA PHE A 117 -0.56 21.41 8.81
C PHE A 117 -1.18 20.55 9.91
N THR A 118 -2.40 20.06 9.67
CA THR A 118 -3.14 19.24 10.63
C THR A 118 -3.12 17.76 10.21
N VAL A 119 -2.86 16.85 11.16
CA VAL A 119 -2.90 15.41 10.97
C VAL A 119 -4.06 14.80 11.76
N VAL A 120 -4.95 14.10 11.09
CA VAL A 120 -5.94 13.22 11.70
C VAL A 120 -5.46 11.77 11.51
N THR A 121 -5.42 10.99 12.57
CA THR A 121 -4.89 9.62 12.52
C THR A 121 -5.64 8.65 13.42
N ASN A 122 -5.73 7.40 13.01
CA ASN A 122 -6.21 6.28 13.82
C ASN A 122 -5.05 5.46 14.42
N SER A 123 -3.82 5.98 14.42
CA SER A 123 -2.61 5.27 14.81
C SER A 123 -1.93 5.92 16.01
N ILE A 124 -1.83 5.18 17.12
CA ILE A 124 -1.04 5.61 18.28
C ILE A 124 0.42 5.89 17.88
N LYS A 125 1.00 5.07 16.98
CA LYS A 125 2.38 5.25 16.53
C LYS A 125 2.56 6.57 15.77
N VAL A 126 1.64 6.91 14.87
CA VAL A 126 1.68 8.19 14.13
C VAL A 126 1.56 9.36 15.11
N ALA A 127 0.54 9.34 15.97
CA ALA A 127 0.32 10.41 16.96
C ALA A 127 1.53 10.59 17.88
N ASN A 128 2.08 9.49 18.42
CA ASN A 128 3.25 9.57 19.29
C ASN A 128 4.51 10.10 18.58
N THR A 129 4.68 9.78 17.30
CA THR A 129 5.83 10.26 16.52
C THR A 129 5.73 11.75 16.20
N LEU A 130 4.51 12.27 16.03
CA LEU A 130 4.28 13.64 15.55
C LEU A 130 3.94 14.65 16.65
N LYS A 131 3.50 14.22 17.84
CA LYS A 131 2.99 15.08 18.92
C LYS A 131 3.96 16.18 19.38
N ASP A 132 5.25 15.99 19.21
CA ASP A 132 6.28 16.92 19.66
C ASP A 132 6.76 17.86 18.53
N ARG A 133 6.20 17.76 17.32
CA ARG A 133 6.44 18.68 16.20
C ARG A 133 5.55 19.92 16.36
N SER A 134 6.10 21.03 16.80
CA SER A 134 5.37 22.26 17.14
C SER A 134 4.61 22.90 15.95
N ALA A 135 4.96 22.54 14.72
CA ALA A 135 4.27 23.02 13.52
C ALA A 135 3.01 22.20 13.19
N LEU A 136 2.75 21.10 13.89
CA LEU A 136 1.65 20.18 13.56
C LEU A 136 0.59 20.14 14.65
N ASP A 137 -0.67 20.24 14.23
CA ASP A 137 -1.81 19.85 15.06
C ASP A 137 -2.13 18.37 14.79
N VAL A 138 -2.13 17.54 15.83
CA VAL A 138 -2.33 16.09 15.71
C VAL A 138 -3.58 15.64 16.46
N TYR A 139 -4.55 15.13 15.71
CA TYR A 139 -5.79 14.57 16.24
C TYR A 139 -5.72 13.04 16.15
N LEU A 140 -5.72 12.38 17.31
CA LEU A 140 -5.82 10.93 17.41
C LEU A 140 -7.29 10.53 17.58
N LEU A 141 -7.81 9.69 16.68
CA LEU A 141 -9.17 9.15 16.81
C LEU A 141 -9.30 8.31 18.07
N GLY A 142 -10.37 8.54 18.82
CA GLY A 142 -10.72 7.74 20.01
C GLY A 142 -11.32 6.39 19.65
N GLY A 143 -11.29 5.44 20.58
CA GLY A 143 -11.89 4.13 20.44
C GLY A 143 -11.04 3.00 21.04
N LYS A 144 -11.38 1.75 20.71
CA LYS A 144 -10.67 0.56 21.19
C LYS A 144 -9.34 0.37 20.45
N VAL A 145 -8.26 0.41 21.20
CA VAL A 145 -6.92 0.15 20.66
C VAL A 145 -6.73 -1.34 20.38
N LYS A 146 -6.39 -1.68 19.13
CA LYS A 146 -5.97 -3.04 18.75
C LYS A 146 -4.51 -3.30 19.16
N SER A 147 -4.10 -4.56 19.22
CA SER A 147 -2.70 -4.95 19.48
C SER A 147 -1.70 -4.29 18.51
N SER A 148 -2.15 -3.96 17.31
CA SER A 148 -1.37 -3.23 16.31
C SER A 148 -1.18 -1.72 16.61
N GLY A 149 -1.77 -1.20 17.67
CA GLY A 149 -1.79 0.23 17.96
C GLY A 149 -2.73 1.05 17.06
N SER A 150 -3.58 0.38 16.26
CA SER A 150 -4.60 1.03 15.43
C SER A 150 -5.96 1.04 16.11
N ILE A 151 -6.77 2.06 15.79
CA ILE A 151 -8.13 2.25 16.30
C ILE A 151 -9.06 2.27 15.08
N THR A 152 -9.97 1.29 14.96
CA THR A 152 -10.79 1.10 13.74
C THR A 152 -12.22 0.66 14.06
N ASP A 153 -12.67 0.86 15.29
CA ASP A 153 -14.03 0.51 15.71
C ASP A 153 -15.06 1.57 15.29
N ALA A 154 -16.30 1.34 15.68
CA ALA A 154 -17.41 2.26 15.33
C ALA A 154 -17.22 3.66 15.93
N LEU A 155 -16.61 3.77 17.13
CA LEU A 155 -16.37 5.07 17.76
C LEU A 155 -15.34 5.88 16.97
N ALA A 156 -14.26 5.23 16.53
CA ALA A 156 -13.26 5.88 15.68
C ALA A 156 -13.85 6.36 14.36
N ASN A 157 -14.72 5.55 13.77
CA ASN A 157 -15.41 5.89 12.52
C ASN A 157 -16.35 7.07 12.68
N GLU A 158 -17.14 7.10 13.76
CA GLU A 158 -18.04 8.22 14.08
C GLU A 158 -17.25 9.51 14.34
N PHE A 159 -16.13 9.41 15.07
CA PHE A 159 -15.29 10.57 15.33
C PHE A 159 -14.63 11.10 14.05
N LEU A 160 -14.15 10.22 13.16
CA LEU A 160 -13.55 10.61 11.89
C LEU A 160 -14.53 11.41 11.02
N ARG A 161 -15.81 11.04 10.99
CA ARG A 161 -16.86 11.71 10.21
C ARG A 161 -17.16 13.16 10.64
N GLN A 162 -16.61 13.60 11.77
CA GLN A 162 -16.75 15.00 12.22
C GLN A 162 -15.72 15.94 11.56
N PHE A 163 -14.74 15.39 10.83
CA PHE A 163 -13.75 16.18 10.12
C PHE A 163 -14.11 16.36 8.64
N THR A 164 -13.50 17.34 8.02
CA THR A 164 -13.36 17.48 6.57
C THR A 164 -11.87 17.53 6.26
N LEU A 165 -11.42 16.73 5.32
CA LEU A 165 -10.00 16.54 5.03
C LEU A 165 -9.66 17.11 3.65
N ASP A 166 -8.48 17.73 3.54
CA ASP A 166 -7.95 18.16 2.25
C ASP A 166 -7.33 16.96 1.50
N ILE A 167 -6.64 16.08 2.22
CA ILE A 167 -6.03 14.88 1.64
C ILE A 167 -6.28 13.67 2.55
N CYS A 168 -6.69 12.56 1.94
CA CYS A 168 -6.64 11.24 2.56
C CYS A 168 -5.57 10.38 1.89
N PHE A 169 -4.62 9.89 2.68
CA PHE A 169 -3.68 8.87 2.21
C PHE A 169 -4.23 7.49 2.55
N VAL A 170 -4.56 6.72 1.52
CA VAL A 170 -5.11 5.37 1.66
C VAL A 170 -4.13 4.31 1.15
N THR A 171 -4.29 3.11 1.62
CA THR A 171 -3.65 1.90 1.08
C THR A 171 -4.49 0.70 1.47
N GLY A 172 -4.41 -0.37 0.70
CA GLY A 172 -5.13 -1.61 0.96
C GLY A 172 -4.22 -2.79 1.32
N GLY A 173 -4.83 -3.94 1.55
CA GLY A 173 -4.18 -5.23 1.43
C GLY A 173 -3.96 -5.60 -0.03
N GLY A 174 -4.93 -5.21 -0.90
CA GLY A 174 -4.88 -5.34 -2.35
C GLY A 174 -5.53 -4.15 -3.04
N ILE A 175 -5.04 -3.83 -4.23
CA ILE A 175 -5.47 -2.71 -5.06
C ILE A 175 -5.53 -3.19 -6.50
N SER A 176 -6.69 -3.11 -7.12
CA SER A 176 -6.92 -3.56 -8.49
C SER A 176 -7.86 -2.61 -9.22
N LYS A 177 -8.15 -2.88 -10.48
CA LYS A 177 -9.22 -2.18 -11.23
C LYS A 177 -10.59 -2.24 -10.57
N ASN A 178 -10.80 -3.17 -9.63
CA ASN A 178 -12.05 -3.33 -8.88
C ASN A 178 -12.13 -2.42 -7.65
N GLY A 179 -10.99 -1.84 -7.23
CA GLY A 179 -10.89 -0.94 -6.08
C GLY A 179 -9.82 -1.31 -5.06
N VAL A 180 -9.91 -0.65 -3.94
CA VAL A 180 -9.09 -0.92 -2.75
C VAL A 180 -9.81 -1.96 -1.89
N SER A 181 -9.05 -2.93 -1.37
CA SER A 181 -9.60 -4.02 -0.56
C SER A 181 -8.68 -4.37 0.62
N THR A 182 -9.27 -4.92 1.67
CA THR A 182 -8.59 -5.21 2.93
C THR A 182 -9.10 -6.51 3.58
N ALA A 183 -8.46 -6.92 4.68
CA ALA A 183 -8.76 -8.19 5.34
C ALA A 183 -9.99 -8.13 6.27
N THR A 184 -10.37 -6.95 6.81
CA THR A 184 -11.41 -6.86 7.83
C THR A 184 -12.41 -5.73 7.55
N PRO A 185 -13.71 -5.93 7.91
CA PRO A 185 -14.74 -4.94 7.70
C PRO A 185 -14.49 -3.60 8.40
N GLU A 186 -13.93 -3.63 9.62
CA GLU A 186 -13.68 -2.41 10.40
C GLU A 186 -12.64 -1.52 9.74
N VAL A 187 -11.60 -2.11 9.15
CA VAL A 187 -10.57 -1.35 8.40
C VAL A 187 -11.21 -0.77 7.14
N ALA A 188 -12.00 -1.57 6.41
CA ALA A 188 -12.68 -1.11 5.20
C ALA A 188 -13.66 0.05 5.49
N MET A 189 -14.41 -0.02 6.60
CA MET A 189 -15.34 1.05 7.00
C MET A 189 -14.61 2.36 7.29
N LEU A 190 -13.52 2.30 8.06
CA LEU A 190 -12.75 3.49 8.40
C LEU A 190 -12.12 4.12 7.16
N GLY A 191 -11.52 3.31 6.29
CA GLY A 191 -10.93 3.78 5.04
C GLY A 191 -11.96 4.44 4.13
N ARG A 192 -13.13 3.80 3.95
CA ARG A 192 -14.24 4.38 3.19
C ARG A 192 -14.69 5.73 3.75
N SER A 193 -14.86 5.83 5.07
CA SER A 193 -15.23 7.10 5.70
C SER A 193 -14.16 8.18 5.52
N ALA A 194 -12.88 7.81 5.58
CA ALA A 194 -11.80 8.76 5.31
C ALA A 194 -11.85 9.30 3.87
N VAL A 195 -12.12 8.43 2.89
CA VAL A 195 -12.30 8.82 1.48
C VAL A 195 -13.51 9.73 1.31
N GLU A 196 -14.66 9.34 1.87
CA GLU A 196 -15.93 10.09 1.75
C GLU A 196 -15.87 11.55 2.26
N ILE A 197 -15.02 11.83 3.26
CA ILE A 197 -14.88 13.17 3.86
C ILE A 197 -13.70 13.96 3.32
N SER A 198 -12.98 13.43 2.35
CA SER A 198 -11.76 14.01 1.80
C SER A 198 -12.01 14.68 0.45
N LYS A 199 -11.36 15.82 0.22
CA LYS A 199 -11.37 16.50 -1.08
C LYS A 199 -10.49 15.79 -2.11
N ARG A 200 -9.43 15.12 -1.65
CA ARG A 200 -8.45 14.39 -2.49
C ARG A 200 -8.08 13.09 -1.82
N THR A 201 -8.07 12.02 -2.60
CA THR A 201 -7.68 10.68 -2.16
C THR A 201 -6.44 10.23 -2.92
N ILE A 202 -5.34 10.02 -2.19
CA ILE A 202 -4.07 9.53 -2.74
C ILE A 202 -3.84 8.10 -2.23
N CYS A 203 -3.80 7.13 -3.15
CA CYS A 203 -3.57 5.73 -2.83
C CYS A 203 -2.08 5.38 -2.94
N LEU A 204 -1.53 4.80 -1.88
CA LEU A 204 -0.14 4.34 -1.81
C LEU A 204 -0.11 2.83 -2.07
N ALA A 205 0.37 2.44 -3.23
CA ALA A 205 0.26 1.10 -3.77
C ALA A 205 1.64 0.50 -4.12
N PRO A 206 2.39 -0.04 -3.15
CA PRO A 206 3.57 -0.84 -3.49
C PRO A 206 3.20 -1.94 -4.49
N HIS A 207 4.10 -2.18 -5.48
CA HIS A 207 3.83 -3.10 -6.60
C HIS A 207 3.31 -4.48 -6.17
N GLU A 208 3.73 -4.99 -5.01
CA GLU A 208 3.28 -6.26 -4.47
C GLU A 208 1.79 -6.30 -4.08
N LYS A 209 1.12 -5.13 -4.06
CA LYS A 209 -0.32 -5.02 -3.75
C LYS A 209 -1.18 -4.80 -4.99
N LEU A 210 -0.58 -4.52 -6.14
CA LEU A 210 -1.32 -4.28 -7.37
C LEU A 210 -1.87 -5.57 -7.99
N GLY A 211 -3.06 -5.50 -8.56
CA GLY A 211 -3.74 -6.62 -9.19
C GLY A 211 -4.31 -7.66 -8.20
N ILE A 212 -4.37 -7.33 -6.90
CA ILE A 212 -4.85 -8.22 -5.84
C ILE A 212 -6.15 -7.70 -5.26
N ASP A 213 -7.11 -8.60 -5.07
CA ASP A 213 -8.35 -8.33 -4.35
C ASP A 213 -8.37 -9.11 -3.02
N PHE A 214 -8.64 -8.42 -1.92
CA PHE A 214 -8.80 -8.99 -0.58
C PHE A 214 -10.28 -9.20 -0.23
N PHE A 215 -10.53 -9.76 0.96
CA PHE A 215 -11.84 -10.22 1.41
C PHE A 215 -12.90 -9.13 1.45
N VAL A 216 -12.57 -7.92 1.89
CA VAL A 216 -13.54 -6.83 2.03
C VAL A 216 -13.15 -5.66 1.14
N LYS A 217 -14.09 -5.20 0.31
CA LYS A 217 -13.90 -3.98 -0.48
C LYS A 217 -14.00 -2.75 0.43
N GLU A 218 -13.02 -1.89 0.29
CA GLU A 218 -12.99 -0.57 0.93
C GLU A 218 -13.77 0.45 0.09
N GLY A 219 -13.44 0.55 -1.19
CA GLY A 219 -14.12 1.41 -2.16
C GLY A 219 -13.76 1.05 -3.59
N PRO A 220 -14.49 1.56 -4.59
CA PRO A 220 -14.14 1.38 -6.00
C PRO A 220 -12.85 2.16 -6.31
N ILE A 221 -12.15 1.73 -7.36
CA ILE A 221 -10.90 2.39 -7.75
C ILE A 221 -11.12 3.84 -8.20
N THR A 222 -12.31 4.17 -8.67
CA THR A 222 -12.72 5.50 -9.12
C THR A 222 -12.83 6.54 -8.00
N ASP A 223 -12.83 6.12 -6.74
CA ASP A 223 -12.79 7.03 -5.59
C ASP A 223 -11.35 7.51 -5.28
N ILE A 224 -10.37 7.04 -6.06
CA ILE A 224 -8.96 7.41 -5.95
C ILE A 224 -8.63 8.43 -7.02
N ASP A 225 -8.17 9.61 -6.62
CA ASP A 225 -7.74 10.67 -7.55
C ASP A 225 -6.34 10.41 -8.11
N LEU A 226 -5.47 9.86 -7.27
CA LEU A 226 -4.09 9.55 -7.62
C LEU A 226 -3.65 8.26 -6.96
N LEU A 227 -3.08 7.36 -7.76
CA LEU A 227 -2.38 6.18 -7.27
C LEU A 227 -0.87 6.38 -7.43
N ILE A 228 -0.11 6.20 -6.36
CA ILE A 228 1.35 6.24 -6.38
C ILE A 228 1.85 4.81 -6.18
N THR A 229 2.59 4.32 -7.16
CA THR A 229 3.25 3.00 -7.12
C THR A 229 4.75 3.15 -7.37
N ASP A 230 5.47 2.05 -7.42
CA ASP A 230 6.90 2.03 -7.69
C ASP A 230 7.23 1.41 -9.07
N GLU A 231 8.50 1.48 -9.46
CA GLU A 231 9.01 1.06 -10.77
C GLU A 231 8.96 -0.45 -11.04
N GLU A 232 8.70 -1.27 -10.00
CA GLU A 232 8.51 -2.71 -10.12
C GLU A 232 7.04 -3.09 -10.43
N ALA A 233 6.16 -2.10 -10.51
CA ALA A 233 4.75 -2.33 -10.79
C ALA A 233 4.54 -2.89 -12.20
N SER A 234 3.66 -3.88 -12.34
CA SER A 234 3.28 -4.45 -13.62
C SER A 234 2.58 -3.39 -14.49
N MET A 235 3.04 -3.21 -15.72
CA MET A 235 2.40 -2.31 -16.69
C MET A 235 0.94 -2.70 -16.95
N GLU A 236 0.62 -3.99 -17.00
CA GLU A 236 -0.74 -4.48 -17.15
C GLU A 236 -1.65 -3.99 -16.00
N ALA A 237 -1.18 -4.08 -14.75
CA ALA A 237 -1.96 -3.61 -13.60
C ALA A 237 -2.13 -2.08 -13.60
N ILE A 238 -1.11 -1.34 -14.06
CA ILE A 238 -1.19 0.12 -14.22
C ILE A 238 -2.23 0.47 -15.29
N GLU A 239 -2.13 -0.11 -16.49
CA GLU A 239 -3.04 0.13 -17.61
C GLU A 239 -4.50 -0.20 -17.26
N GLU A 240 -4.73 -1.30 -16.52
CA GLU A 240 -6.06 -1.66 -16.04
C GLU A 240 -6.66 -0.60 -15.10
N ILE A 241 -5.85 0.00 -14.22
CA ILE A 241 -6.27 1.06 -13.29
C ILE A 241 -6.50 2.37 -14.05
N GLU A 242 -5.58 2.75 -14.94
CA GLU A 242 -5.70 3.96 -15.76
C GLU A 242 -6.91 3.90 -16.70
N SER A 243 -7.29 2.71 -17.18
CA SER A 243 -8.50 2.50 -17.97
C SER A 243 -9.80 2.86 -17.23
N LYS A 244 -9.75 2.98 -15.89
CA LYS A 244 -10.84 3.44 -15.04
C LYS A 244 -10.84 4.95 -14.79
N GLY A 245 -9.90 5.67 -15.40
CA GLY A 245 -9.76 7.12 -15.26
C GLY A 245 -8.91 7.56 -14.06
N VAL A 246 -8.29 6.63 -13.34
CA VAL A 246 -7.42 6.93 -12.21
C VAL A 246 -6.03 7.29 -12.71
N LYS A 247 -5.47 8.40 -12.25
CA LYS A 247 -4.09 8.77 -12.50
C LYS A 247 -3.12 7.87 -11.76
N VAL A 248 -2.07 7.40 -12.44
CA VAL A 248 -1.01 6.60 -11.82
C VAL A 248 0.33 7.34 -11.93
N CYS A 249 1.03 7.47 -10.82
CA CYS A 249 2.40 7.99 -10.75
C CYS A 249 3.35 6.90 -10.26
N ILE A 250 4.51 6.81 -10.93
CA ILE A 250 5.57 5.87 -10.58
C ILE A 250 6.65 6.61 -9.80
N ALA A 251 6.78 6.31 -8.51
CA ALA A 251 7.87 6.80 -7.67
C ALA A 251 9.11 5.93 -7.89
N ARG A 252 10.23 6.55 -8.24
CA ARG A 252 11.51 5.85 -8.49
C ARG A 252 12.46 6.01 -7.32
N VAL A 253 13.20 4.95 -7.03
CA VAL A 253 14.21 4.94 -5.96
C VAL A 253 15.28 6.02 -6.17
N THR A 254 15.60 6.35 -7.43
CA THR A 254 16.60 7.35 -7.81
C THR A 254 16.10 8.79 -7.83
N ASP A 255 14.81 9.03 -7.57
CA ASP A 255 14.27 10.40 -7.58
C ASP A 255 14.70 11.18 -6.33
N GLU A 256 15.76 11.99 -6.48
CA GLU A 256 16.30 12.82 -5.38
C GLU A 256 15.29 13.88 -4.91
N ASP A 257 14.51 14.46 -5.84
CA ASP A 257 13.48 15.46 -5.54
C ASP A 257 12.26 15.27 -6.46
N PRO A 258 11.17 14.65 -5.93
CA PRO A 258 9.94 14.44 -6.70
C PRO A 258 9.30 15.73 -7.21
N LEU A 259 9.50 16.87 -6.50
CA LEU A 259 8.91 18.16 -6.84
C LEU A 259 9.52 18.78 -8.11
N LYS A 260 10.76 18.44 -8.46
CA LYS A 260 11.43 18.98 -9.66
C LYS A 260 10.96 18.37 -10.98
N LYS A 261 10.25 17.24 -10.96
CA LYS A 261 9.81 16.51 -12.17
C LYS A 261 8.29 16.59 -12.42
N GLY A 262 7.69 17.76 -12.31
CA GLY A 262 6.40 18.00 -12.97
C GLY A 262 5.16 17.70 -12.13
N ILE A 263 5.20 17.83 -10.81
CA ILE A 263 3.99 17.86 -9.96
C ILE A 263 3.06 19.03 -10.35
N ASP A 264 3.59 20.12 -10.94
CA ASP A 264 2.83 21.26 -11.45
C ASP A 264 1.87 20.90 -12.62
N GLN A 265 1.97 19.70 -13.20
CA GLN A 265 1.10 19.26 -14.30
C GLN A 265 -0.13 18.46 -13.85
N ILE A 266 -0.28 18.15 -12.57
CA ILE A 266 -1.48 17.51 -12.07
C ILE A 266 -2.52 18.60 -11.78
N HIS A 267 -3.29 18.98 -12.81
CA HIS A 267 -4.50 19.77 -12.66
C HIS A 267 -5.51 18.93 -11.89
N TRP A 268 -5.78 19.34 -10.66
CA TRP A 268 -6.89 18.80 -9.88
C TRP A 268 -8.18 19.43 -10.41
N PRO A 269 -9.24 18.68 -10.70
CA PRO A 269 -10.54 19.28 -10.88
C PRO A 269 -10.92 20.03 -9.60
N GLY A 270 -11.26 21.31 -9.74
CA GLY A 270 -11.63 22.21 -8.65
C GLY A 270 -12.94 21.83 -7.98
#